data_da213b53f8311337b9c1aa79e1809a23
#
_entry.id   da213b53f8311337b9c1aa79e1809a23
#
_cell.length_a   1.000
_cell.length_b   1.000
_cell.length_c   1.000
_cell.angle_alpha   90.00
_cell.angle_beta   90.00
_cell.angle_gamma   90.00
#
_symmetry.space_group_name_H-M   'P 1'
#
loop_
_entity.id
_entity.type
_entity.pdbx_description
1 polymer ?
#
loop_
_entity_poly.entity_id
_entity_poly.type
_entity_poly.pdbx_seq_one_letter_code
_entity_poly.pdbx_strand_id
1 'polypeptide(L)'
;VNKLHVKGLDLVRSNFPKAMGELLKSVLEDILANVPKDKIDERIINFKESMKLVDFDRIAMPTGVKNMKKYSAGKNGNFTQFAKGAPAHVKAAITYNDLLEHFGVSGKYEKISNSEKIKWVYLRQNEFGLDSCGYKGYEDPTEVIDFIKQYIDHKKMYAQMLEKKIMMFYESLKWNQPVNKKTSMERFF
;
A
#
# COMPACT_ATOMS: atom_id res chain seq x y z
N VAL A 1 -31.34 2.37 12.36
CA VAL A 1 -29.93 2.06 11.98
C VAL A 1 -29.20 3.38 11.84
N ASN A 2 -28.45 3.79 12.86
CA ASN A 2 -27.65 4.98 12.81
C ASN A 2 -26.53 4.78 11.79
N LYS A 3 -26.66 5.41 10.63
CA LYS A 3 -25.54 5.54 9.69
C LYS A 3 -24.47 6.40 10.34
N LEU A 4 -23.36 5.80 10.67
CA LEU A 4 -22.21 6.50 11.20
C LEU A 4 -21.64 7.42 10.13
N HIS A 5 -21.88 8.71 10.26
CA HIS A 5 -21.17 9.73 9.48
C HIS A 5 -19.82 10.04 10.15
N VAL A 6 -18.80 9.30 9.80
CA VAL A 6 -17.43 9.60 10.26
C VAL A 6 -16.86 10.71 9.36
N LYS A 7 -17.01 11.94 9.80
CA LYS A 7 -16.36 13.10 9.15
C LYS A 7 -14.86 13.06 9.48
N GLY A 8 -14.03 13.13 8.46
CA GLY A 8 -12.56 13.27 8.59
C GLY A 8 -11.77 11.98 8.57
N LEU A 9 -12.40 10.81 8.48
CA LEU A 9 -11.71 9.55 8.24
C LEU A 9 -11.72 9.22 6.75
N ASP A 10 -10.55 8.96 6.19
CA ASP A 10 -10.36 8.60 4.78
C ASP A 10 -10.96 7.22 4.40
N LEU A 11 -11.76 6.64 5.28
CA LEU A 11 -12.43 5.35 5.11
C LEU A 11 -13.35 5.26 3.90
N VAL A 12 -13.83 6.40 3.43
CA VAL A 12 -14.79 6.51 2.33
C VAL A 12 -14.11 6.95 1.04
N ARG A 13 -12.81 7.25 1.07
CA ARG A 13 -12.09 7.70 -0.12
C ARG A 13 -11.72 6.49 -0.99
N SER A 14 -11.98 6.61 -2.28
CA SER A 14 -11.56 5.64 -3.30
C SER A 14 -10.02 5.49 -3.44
N ASN A 15 -9.26 6.32 -2.72
CA ASN A 15 -7.80 6.38 -2.76
C ASN A 15 -7.15 5.70 -1.54
N PHE A 16 -7.64 4.51 -1.20
CA PHE A 16 -7.08 3.73 -0.10
C PHE A 16 -7.05 2.24 -0.46
N PRO A 17 -6.05 1.46 0.00
CA PRO A 17 -6.01 0.04 -0.28
C PRO A 17 -7.26 -0.67 0.23
N LYS A 18 -7.90 -1.45 -0.62
CA LYS A 18 -9.22 -2.04 -0.37
C LYS A 18 -9.27 -2.88 0.91
N ALA A 19 -8.32 -3.80 1.08
CA ALA A 19 -8.28 -4.66 2.26
C ALA A 19 -8.02 -3.87 3.55
N MET A 20 -7.21 -2.81 3.48
CA MET A 20 -6.92 -1.95 4.63
C MET A 20 -8.13 -1.10 5.02
N GLY A 21 -8.87 -0.60 4.03
CA GLY A 21 -10.13 0.13 4.27
C GLY A 21 -11.18 -0.75 4.94
N GLU A 22 -11.30 -2.00 4.52
CA GLU A 22 -12.19 -3.00 5.13
C GLU A 22 -11.81 -3.28 6.58
N LEU A 23 -10.50 -3.40 6.86
CA LEU A 23 -10.02 -3.57 8.24
C LEU A 23 -10.35 -2.37 9.11
N LEU A 24 -10.05 -1.15 8.65
CA LEU A 24 -10.34 0.06 9.41
C LEU A 24 -11.83 0.20 9.73
N LYS A 25 -12.67 -0.13 8.78
CA LYS A 25 -14.13 -0.15 8.98
C LYS A 25 -14.51 -1.14 10.08
N SER A 26 -13.97 -2.36 10.03
CA SER A 26 -14.22 -3.39 11.04
C SER A 26 -13.73 -2.96 12.42
N VAL A 27 -12.56 -2.34 12.51
CA VAL A 27 -12.02 -1.81 13.78
C VAL A 27 -12.95 -0.71 14.34
N LEU A 28 -13.41 0.18 13.50
CA LEU A 28 -14.32 1.24 13.92
C LEU A 28 -15.66 0.68 14.41
N GLU A 29 -16.23 -0.28 13.70
CA GLU A 29 -17.46 -0.97 14.11
C GLU A 29 -17.28 -1.67 15.45
N ASP A 30 -16.15 -2.34 15.68
CA ASP A 30 -15.81 -3.00 16.95
C ASP A 30 -15.73 -1.96 18.10
N ILE A 31 -15.06 -0.83 17.88
CA ILE A 31 -14.95 0.25 18.87
C ILE A 31 -16.33 0.75 19.26
N LEU A 32 -17.21 0.97 18.30
CA LEU A 32 -18.56 1.48 18.54
C LEU A 32 -19.48 0.45 19.22
N ALA A 33 -19.22 -0.82 19.00
CA ALA A 33 -19.91 -1.92 19.67
C ALA A 33 -19.31 -2.25 21.04
N ASN A 34 -18.36 -1.46 21.53
CA ASN A 34 -17.64 -1.68 22.79
C ASN A 34 -16.96 -3.06 22.88
N VAL A 35 -16.46 -3.56 21.75
CA VAL A 35 -15.66 -4.78 21.75
C VAL A 35 -14.39 -4.53 22.57
N PRO A 36 -13.96 -5.46 23.42
CA PRO A 36 -12.76 -5.29 24.24
C PRO A 36 -11.52 -5.04 23.38
N LYS A 37 -10.62 -4.16 23.87
CA LYS A 37 -9.37 -3.80 23.19
C LYS A 37 -8.56 -5.00 22.73
N ASP A 38 -8.46 -6.04 23.54
CA ASP A 38 -7.69 -7.25 23.23
C ASP A 38 -8.22 -8.00 21.99
N LYS A 39 -9.50 -7.96 21.73
CA LYS A 39 -10.11 -8.52 20.51
C LYS A 39 -9.84 -7.67 19.27
N ILE A 40 -9.83 -6.36 19.45
CA ILE A 40 -9.49 -5.41 18.39
C ILE A 40 -7.99 -5.54 18.06
N ASP A 41 -7.12 -5.63 19.06
CA ASP A 41 -5.68 -5.90 18.87
C ASP A 41 -5.44 -7.20 18.08
N GLU A 42 -6.15 -8.26 18.43
CA GLU A 42 -6.07 -9.55 17.74
C GLU A 42 -6.47 -9.44 16.26
N ARG A 43 -7.55 -8.73 15.95
CA ARG A 43 -7.98 -8.47 14.58
C ARG A 43 -6.91 -7.75 13.76
N ILE A 44 -6.30 -6.72 14.32
CA ILE A 44 -5.27 -5.92 13.64
C ILE A 44 -4.00 -6.76 13.42
N ILE A 45 -3.56 -7.49 14.41
CA ILE A 45 -2.37 -8.34 14.34
C ILE A 45 -2.57 -9.48 13.34
N ASN A 46 -3.73 -10.13 13.36
CA ASN A 46 -4.08 -11.17 12.39
C ASN A 46 -4.08 -10.63 10.96
N PHE A 47 -4.61 -9.44 10.74
CA PHE A 47 -4.54 -8.79 9.43
C PHE A 47 -3.09 -8.57 8.98
N LYS A 48 -2.25 -8.02 9.85
CA LYS A 48 -0.84 -7.77 9.57
C LYS A 48 -0.09 -9.04 9.17
N GLU A 49 -0.33 -10.13 9.87
CA GLU A 49 0.28 -11.43 9.60
C GLU A 49 -0.26 -12.08 8.31
N SER A 50 -1.54 -11.87 8.00
CA SER A 50 -2.21 -12.46 6.85
C SER A 50 -2.08 -11.67 5.55
N MET A 51 -1.50 -10.47 5.57
CA MET A 51 -1.37 -9.62 4.37
C MET A 51 -0.69 -10.32 3.19
N LYS A 52 0.27 -11.19 3.47
CA LYS A 52 1.00 -11.97 2.45
C LYS A 52 0.11 -12.96 1.70
N LEU A 53 -1.01 -13.36 2.27
CA LEU A 53 -1.97 -14.31 1.70
C LEU A 53 -3.08 -13.62 0.91
N VAL A 54 -3.20 -12.30 1.03
CA VAL A 54 -4.17 -11.50 0.30
C VAL A 54 -3.59 -11.16 -1.07
N ASP A 55 -4.44 -11.13 -2.11
CA ASP A 55 -4.04 -10.65 -3.41
C ASP A 55 -3.45 -9.24 -3.29
N PHE A 56 -2.26 -9.03 -3.86
CA PHE A 56 -1.56 -7.75 -3.75
C PHE A 56 -2.39 -6.56 -4.28
N ASP A 57 -3.29 -6.79 -5.22
CA ASP A 57 -4.20 -5.76 -5.77
C ASP A 57 -5.08 -5.15 -4.68
N ARG A 58 -5.43 -5.90 -3.65
CA ARG A 58 -6.20 -5.41 -2.51
C ARG A 58 -5.36 -4.65 -1.47
N ILE A 59 -4.05 -4.78 -1.54
CA ILE A 59 -3.07 -4.10 -0.67
C ILE A 59 -2.50 -2.85 -1.36
N ALA A 60 -2.50 -2.81 -2.69
CA ALA A 60 -1.97 -1.72 -3.49
C ALA A 60 -2.74 -0.41 -3.28
N MET A 61 -2.03 0.70 -3.36
CA MET A 61 -2.59 2.06 -3.18
C MET A 61 -3.13 2.60 -4.50
N PRO A 62 -4.45 2.86 -4.61
CA PRO A 62 -5.01 3.56 -5.77
C PRO A 62 -4.64 5.04 -5.74
N THR A 63 -4.21 5.59 -6.87
CA THR A 63 -3.89 7.02 -6.97
C THR A 63 -3.93 7.52 -8.41
N GLY A 64 -4.09 8.83 -8.57
CA GLY A 64 -3.87 9.50 -9.85
C GLY A 64 -2.41 9.97 -9.97
N VAL A 65 -1.88 9.98 -11.18
CA VAL A 65 -0.48 10.38 -11.46
C VAL A 65 -0.44 11.71 -12.19
N LYS A 66 0.42 12.61 -11.73
CA LYS A 66 0.70 13.90 -12.36
C LYS A 66 2.20 14.22 -12.31
N ASN A 67 2.65 15.11 -13.21
CA ASN A 67 4.00 15.66 -13.19
C ASN A 67 5.13 14.62 -13.38
N MET A 68 4.90 13.54 -14.09
CA MET A 68 5.90 12.50 -14.32
C MET A 68 7.21 13.08 -14.89
N LYS A 69 7.09 13.97 -15.87
CA LYS A 69 8.23 14.62 -16.53
C LYS A 69 9.07 15.47 -15.58
N LYS A 70 8.42 16.18 -14.65
CA LYS A 70 9.07 17.02 -13.64
C LYS A 70 10.04 16.25 -12.74
N TYR A 71 9.70 15.01 -12.43
CA TYR A 71 10.47 14.19 -11.51
C TYR A 71 11.43 13.22 -12.18
N SER A 72 11.52 13.25 -13.50
CA SER A 72 12.50 12.47 -14.27
C SER A 72 13.76 13.30 -14.51
N ALA A 73 14.88 12.88 -13.92
CA ALA A 73 16.16 13.59 -13.97
C ALA A 73 17.20 12.93 -14.89
N GLY A 74 16.76 12.11 -15.84
CA GLY A 74 17.63 11.36 -16.75
C GLY A 74 17.49 9.86 -16.59
N LYS A 75 18.28 9.10 -17.33
CA LYS A 75 18.27 7.62 -17.28
C LYS A 75 19.63 7.06 -16.99
N ASN A 76 19.65 5.94 -16.29
CA ASN A 76 20.78 5.05 -16.18
C ASN A 76 20.35 3.68 -16.74
N GLY A 77 20.79 3.35 -17.96
CA GLY A 77 20.24 2.20 -18.69
C GLY A 77 18.76 2.39 -18.99
N ASN A 78 17.94 1.40 -18.61
CA ASN A 78 16.48 1.46 -18.76
C ASN A 78 15.76 2.20 -17.62
N PHE A 79 16.47 2.50 -16.53
CA PHE A 79 15.84 3.03 -15.32
C PHE A 79 16.06 4.54 -15.17
N THR A 80 14.96 5.20 -14.82
CA THR A 80 14.92 6.66 -14.62
C THR A 80 15.60 7.03 -13.29
N GLN A 81 16.43 8.04 -13.31
CA GLN A 81 16.91 8.74 -12.13
C GLN A 81 15.87 9.79 -11.72
N PHE A 82 15.50 9.76 -10.44
CA PHE A 82 14.45 10.65 -9.94
C PHE A 82 15.02 11.96 -9.40
N ALA A 83 14.33 13.05 -9.66
CA ALA A 83 14.60 14.33 -9.02
C ALA A 83 14.33 14.25 -7.51
N LYS A 84 15.04 15.08 -6.75
CA LYS A 84 14.83 15.16 -5.28
C LYS A 84 13.37 15.50 -4.96
N GLY A 85 12.80 14.77 -4.01
CA GLY A 85 11.42 14.98 -3.57
C GLY A 85 10.36 14.36 -4.48
N ALA A 86 10.72 13.49 -5.41
CA ALA A 86 9.76 12.76 -6.21
C ALA A 86 8.83 11.90 -5.34
N PRO A 87 7.50 12.08 -5.44
CA PRO A 87 6.54 11.27 -4.67
C PRO A 87 6.60 9.79 -5.05
N ALA A 88 6.33 8.91 -4.09
CA ALA A 88 6.39 7.46 -4.30
C ALA A 88 5.47 6.98 -5.44
N HIS A 89 4.27 7.54 -5.57
CA HIS A 89 3.33 7.18 -6.63
C HIS A 89 3.81 7.60 -8.02
N VAL A 90 4.51 8.73 -8.14
CA VAL A 90 5.11 9.17 -9.40
C VAL A 90 6.28 8.28 -9.77
N LYS A 91 7.17 7.98 -8.82
CA LYS A 91 8.24 6.99 -9.01
C LYS A 91 7.69 5.65 -9.46
N ALA A 92 6.60 5.20 -8.84
CA ALA A 92 5.95 3.93 -9.17
C ALA A 92 5.46 3.88 -10.62
N ALA A 93 4.81 4.94 -11.10
CA ALA A 93 4.35 5.04 -12.48
C ALA A 93 5.50 5.02 -13.48
N ILE A 94 6.55 5.77 -13.21
CA ILE A 94 7.76 5.82 -14.06
C ILE A 94 8.46 4.46 -14.05
N THR A 95 8.56 3.81 -12.89
CA THR A 95 9.14 2.47 -12.77
C THR A 95 8.39 1.44 -13.61
N TYR A 96 7.06 1.47 -13.62
CA TYR A 96 6.27 0.62 -14.53
C TYR A 96 6.70 0.81 -15.98
N ASN A 97 6.80 2.04 -16.44
CA ASN A 97 7.21 2.37 -17.80
C ASN A 97 8.63 1.89 -18.10
N ASP A 98 9.55 2.05 -17.16
CA ASP A 98 10.94 1.58 -17.29
C ASP A 98 11.01 0.06 -17.35
N LEU A 99 10.19 -0.65 -16.58
CA LEU A 99 10.11 -2.11 -16.62
C LEU A 99 9.52 -2.63 -17.93
N LEU A 100 8.59 -1.91 -18.56
CA LEU A 100 8.14 -2.26 -19.92
C LEU A 100 9.31 -2.28 -20.92
N GLU A 101 10.18 -1.29 -20.83
CA GLU A 101 11.40 -1.21 -21.65
C GLU A 101 12.38 -2.35 -21.30
N HIS A 102 12.64 -2.54 -20.00
CA HIS A 102 13.59 -3.53 -19.50
C HIS A 102 13.21 -4.96 -19.91
N PHE A 103 11.92 -5.30 -19.81
CA PHE A 103 11.41 -6.62 -20.22
C PHE A 103 11.14 -6.74 -21.72
N GLY A 104 11.37 -5.68 -22.49
CA GLY A 104 11.19 -5.68 -23.94
C GLY A 104 9.74 -5.80 -24.40
N VAL A 105 8.80 -5.35 -23.61
CA VAL A 105 7.35 -5.44 -23.88
C VAL A 105 6.68 -4.10 -24.16
N SER A 106 7.45 -3.01 -24.22
CA SER A 106 6.93 -1.65 -24.46
C SER A 106 6.20 -1.47 -25.82
N GLY A 107 6.46 -2.35 -26.79
CA GLY A 107 5.74 -2.36 -28.04
C GLY A 107 4.34 -3.00 -27.99
N LYS A 108 4.03 -3.74 -26.93
CA LYS A 108 2.75 -4.46 -26.75
C LYS A 108 1.86 -3.84 -25.68
N TYR A 109 2.44 -3.11 -24.76
CA TYR A 109 1.75 -2.55 -23.59
C TYR A 109 1.94 -1.05 -23.53
N GLU A 110 0.87 -0.33 -23.27
CA GLU A 110 0.92 1.11 -23.15
C GLU A 110 1.57 1.55 -21.84
N LYS A 111 2.38 2.60 -21.93
CA LYS A 111 2.95 3.27 -20.77
C LYS A 111 1.88 4.00 -19.96
N ILE A 112 2.11 4.15 -18.68
CA ILE A 112 1.33 5.03 -17.82
C ILE A 112 1.62 6.47 -18.21
N SER A 113 0.56 7.27 -18.38
CA SER A 113 0.63 8.71 -18.71
C SER A 113 0.08 9.55 -17.56
N ASN A 114 0.38 10.86 -17.60
CA ASN A 114 -0.22 11.82 -16.66
C ASN A 114 -1.74 11.75 -16.72
N SER A 115 -2.38 11.97 -15.57
CA SER A 115 -3.83 11.92 -15.34
C SER A 115 -4.46 10.53 -15.34
N GLU A 116 -3.70 9.48 -15.54
CA GLU A 116 -4.19 8.12 -15.35
C GLU A 116 -4.36 7.77 -13.87
N LYS A 117 -5.36 6.95 -13.58
CA LYS A 117 -5.52 6.29 -12.28
C LYS A 117 -4.81 4.97 -12.33
N ILE A 118 -3.92 4.76 -11.38
CA ILE A 118 -3.14 3.54 -11.24
C ILE A 118 -3.24 3.00 -9.82
N LYS A 119 -2.68 1.83 -9.61
CA LYS A 119 -2.37 1.29 -8.29
C LYS A 119 -0.86 1.12 -8.18
N TRP A 120 -0.33 1.18 -6.97
CA TRP A 120 1.09 1.02 -6.74
C TRP A 120 1.40 0.41 -5.37
N VAL A 121 2.59 -0.16 -5.27
CA VAL A 121 3.12 -0.76 -4.04
C VAL A 121 4.54 -0.29 -3.79
N TYR A 122 4.96 -0.28 -2.53
CA TYR A 122 6.37 -0.23 -2.16
C TYR A 122 7.04 -1.57 -2.48
N LEU A 123 8.31 -1.51 -2.86
CA LEU A 123 9.14 -2.68 -3.15
C LEU A 123 10.19 -2.88 -2.07
N ARG A 124 10.45 -4.15 -1.74
CA ARG A 124 11.62 -4.56 -0.96
C ARG A 124 12.88 -4.35 -1.80
N GLN A 125 14.05 -4.36 -1.16
CA GLN A 125 15.34 -4.32 -1.83
C GLN A 125 15.37 -5.34 -2.99
N ASN A 126 15.79 -4.87 -4.16
CA ASN A 126 15.84 -5.65 -5.38
C ASN A 126 17.07 -5.28 -6.22
N GLU A 127 17.38 -6.10 -7.19
CA GLU A 127 18.58 -5.94 -8.05
C GLU A 127 18.63 -4.62 -8.82
N PHE A 128 17.48 -4.00 -9.08
CA PHE A 128 17.40 -2.74 -9.83
C PHE A 128 17.38 -1.49 -8.94
N GLY A 129 17.38 -1.65 -7.61
CA GLY A 129 17.31 -0.53 -6.67
C GLY A 129 16.00 0.26 -6.75
N LEU A 130 14.91 -0.37 -7.16
CA LEU A 130 13.60 0.27 -7.30
C LEU A 130 12.83 0.29 -5.97
N ASP A 131 12.24 1.43 -5.63
CA ASP A 131 11.56 1.65 -4.34
C ASP A 131 10.06 1.38 -4.39
N SER A 132 9.46 1.54 -5.55
CA SER A 132 8.02 1.40 -5.77
C SER A 132 7.74 0.99 -7.21
N CYS A 133 6.58 0.36 -7.43
CA CYS A 133 6.12 0.00 -8.77
C CYS A 133 4.61 0.18 -8.88
N GLY A 134 4.20 0.84 -9.95
CA GLY A 134 2.80 0.98 -10.34
C GLY A 134 2.37 -0.10 -11.33
N TYR A 135 1.09 -0.19 -11.54
CA TYR A 135 0.45 -0.99 -12.58
C TYR A 135 -0.93 -0.41 -12.89
N LYS A 136 -1.45 -0.72 -14.05
CA LYS A 136 -2.74 -0.15 -14.50
C LYS A 136 -3.95 -0.86 -13.89
N GLY A 137 -3.84 -2.16 -13.63
CA GLY A 137 -4.93 -3.03 -13.18
C GLY A 137 -5.69 -3.69 -14.32
N TYR A 138 -5.33 -3.40 -15.56
CA TYR A 138 -5.84 -4.01 -16.78
C TYR A 138 -4.73 -4.04 -17.83
N GLU A 139 -4.68 -5.12 -18.61
CA GLU A 139 -3.70 -5.27 -19.70
C GLU A 139 -2.25 -5.01 -19.27
N ASP A 140 -1.91 -5.40 -18.03
CA ASP A 140 -0.55 -5.32 -17.54
C ASP A 140 0.27 -6.55 -17.97
N PRO A 141 1.56 -6.38 -18.35
CA PRO A 141 2.39 -7.53 -18.70
C PRO A 141 2.66 -8.42 -17.49
N THR A 142 2.63 -9.73 -17.72
CA THR A 142 2.88 -10.74 -16.68
C THR A 142 4.24 -10.52 -15.99
N GLU A 143 5.27 -10.12 -16.74
CA GLU A 143 6.62 -9.86 -16.24
C GLU A 143 6.62 -8.78 -15.14
N VAL A 144 5.85 -7.71 -15.33
CA VAL A 144 5.74 -6.64 -14.32
C VAL A 144 4.93 -7.12 -13.12
N ILE A 145 3.82 -7.81 -13.34
CA ILE A 145 2.99 -8.34 -12.25
C ILE A 145 3.77 -9.36 -11.41
N ASP A 146 4.52 -10.25 -12.02
CA ASP A 146 5.36 -11.21 -11.31
C ASP A 146 6.47 -10.51 -10.50
N PHE A 147 7.07 -9.45 -11.05
CA PHE A 147 8.03 -8.62 -10.35
C PHE A 147 7.42 -7.97 -9.10
N ILE A 148 6.21 -7.41 -9.21
CA ILE A 148 5.47 -6.85 -8.08
C ILE A 148 5.20 -7.92 -7.02
N LYS A 149 4.69 -9.08 -7.41
CA LYS A 149 4.41 -10.19 -6.48
C LYS A 149 5.65 -10.65 -5.73
N GLN A 150 6.80 -10.67 -6.39
CA GLN A 150 8.05 -11.10 -5.80
C GLN A 150 8.61 -10.08 -4.80
N TYR A 151 8.49 -8.79 -5.09
CA TYR A 151 9.19 -7.74 -4.34
C TYR A 151 8.29 -6.81 -3.52
N ILE A 152 6.98 -6.98 -3.53
CA ILE A 152 6.08 -6.15 -2.71
C ILE A 152 6.52 -6.14 -1.24
N ASP A 153 6.64 -4.94 -0.68
CA ASP A 153 6.98 -4.73 0.72
C ASP A 153 5.70 -4.60 1.56
N HIS A 154 5.20 -5.72 2.04
CA HIS A 154 3.98 -5.75 2.86
C HIS A 154 4.13 -4.95 4.16
N LYS A 155 5.30 -5.03 4.81
CA LYS A 155 5.57 -4.28 6.04
C LYS A 155 5.51 -2.78 5.82
N LYS A 156 6.13 -2.30 4.73
CA LYS A 156 6.13 -0.88 4.40
C LYS A 156 4.75 -0.40 3.97
N MET A 157 4.00 -1.22 3.21
CA MET A 157 2.60 -0.92 2.87
C MET A 157 1.75 -0.77 4.14
N TYR A 158 1.86 -1.71 5.09
CA TYR A 158 1.17 -1.62 6.37
C TYR A 158 1.57 -0.35 7.15
N ALA A 159 2.85 -0.12 7.35
CA ALA A 159 3.36 1.00 8.13
C ALA A 159 3.00 2.37 7.54
N GLN A 160 3.09 2.53 6.25
CA GLN A 160 2.83 3.80 5.58
C GLN A 160 1.35 4.08 5.31
N MET A 161 0.55 3.05 5.07
CA MET A 161 -0.85 3.22 4.67
C MET A 161 -1.83 3.03 5.83
N LEU A 162 -1.60 2.04 6.69
CA LEU A 162 -2.59 1.61 7.68
C LEU A 162 -2.22 1.97 9.12
N GLU A 163 -0.98 1.76 9.53
CA GLU A 163 -0.55 1.89 10.93
C GLU A 163 -0.85 3.27 11.52
N LYS A 164 -0.58 4.32 10.76
CA LYS A 164 -0.85 5.69 11.20
C LYS A 164 -2.32 5.94 11.53
N LYS A 165 -3.22 5.37 10.73
CA LYS A 165 -4.67 5.51 10.94
C LYS A 165 -5.16 4.72 12.14
N ILE A 166 -4.64 3.53 12.35
CA ILE A 166 -4.90 2.74 13.55
C ILE A 166 -4.43 3.48 14.80
N MET A 167 -3.23 4.05 14.75
CA MET A 167 -2.70 4.82 15.88
C MET A 167 -3.53 6.04 16.21
N MET A 168 -4.11 6.71 15.20
CA MET A 168 -5.04 7.81 15.45
C MET A 168 -6.27 7.36 16.25
N PHE A 169 -6.84 6.19 15.96
CA PHE A 169 -7.95 5.63 16.73
C PHE A 169 -7.51 5.30 18.17
N TYR A 170 -6.37 4.66 18.32
CA TYR A 170 -5.85 4.25 19.63
C TYR A 170 -5.51 5.46 20.50
N GLU A 171 -4.91 6.50 19.94
CA GLU A 171 -4.65 7.76 20.64
C GLU A 171 -5.94 8.42 21.13
N SER A 172 -6.98 8.47 20.29
CA SER A 172 -8.28 9.01 20.67
C SER A 172 -8.93 8.27 21.83
N LEU A 173 -8.67 6.98 21.94
CA LEU A 173 -9.19 6.11 23.01
C LEU A 173 -8.21 5.97 24.19
N LYS A 174 -7.05 6.64 24.14
CA LYS A 174 -5.96 6.52 25.12
C LYS A 174 -5.50 5.07 25.31
N TRP A 175 -5.50 4.31 24.23
CA TRP A 175 -5.00 2.94 24.19
C TRP A 175 -3.53 2.90 23.79
N ASN A 176 -2.79 1.95 24.38
CA ASN A 176 -1.45 1.60 23.91
C ASN A 176 -1.55 0.84 22.57
N GLN A 177 -0.42 0.72 21.87
CA GLN A 177 -0.32 -0.02 20.62
C GLN A 177 -0.93 -1.42 20.71
N PRO A 178 -1.39 -1.99 19.58
CA PRO A 178 -1.85 -3.37 19.55
C PRO A 178 -0.80 -4.34 20.10
N VAL A 179 -1.21 -5.22 21.00
CA VAL A 179 -0.33 -6.20 21.67
C VAL A 179 -0.78 -7.61 21.34
N ASN A 180 0.17 -8.45 20.94
CA ASN A 180 -0.07 -9.88 20.76
C ASN A 180 0.09 -10.59 22.11
N LYS A 181 -1.00 -11.08 22.68
CA LYS A 181 -1.00 -11.82 23.95
C LYS A 181 -0.14 -13.10 23.90
N LYS A 182 -0.05 -13.75 22.75
CA LYS A 182 0.77 -14.97 22.60
C LYS A 182 2.25 -14.69 22.82
N THR A 183 2.76 -13.61 22.24
CA THR A 183 4.17 -13.22 22.40
C THR A 183 4.49 -12.70 23.80
N SER A 184 3.51 -12.15 24.50
CA SER A 184 3.65 -11.66 25.87
C SER A 184 3.77 -12.80 26.89
N MET A 185 3.09 -13.92 26.66
CA MET A 185 3.17 -15.09 27.54
C MET A 185 4.46 -15.89 27.35
N GLU A 186 5.01 -15.96 26.15
CA GLU A 186 6.28 -16.65 25.88
C GLU A 186 7.49 -15.95 26.52
N ARG A 187 7.38 -14.69 26.91
CA ARG A 187 8.44 -13.96 27.63
C ARG A 187 8.48 -14.27 29.14
N PHE A 188 7.50 -14.96 29.68
CA PHE A 188 7.42 -15.33 31.10
C PHE A 188 7.70 -16.82 31.35
N PHE A 189 8.01 -17.57 30.34
CA PHE A 189 8.45 -18.96 30.37
C PHE A 189 9.78 -19.11 29.61
#